data_b87f0d94e302404938f317de7a46ca31
#
_entry.id   b87f0d94e302404938f317de7a46ca31
#
_cell.length_a   1.000
_cell.length_b   1.000
_cell.length_c   1.000
_cell.angle_alpha   90.00
_cell.angle_beta   90.00
_cell.angle_gamma   90.00
#
_symmetry.space_group_name_H-M   'P 1'
#
loop_
_entity.id
_entity.type
_entity.pdbx_description
1 polymer ?
#
loop_
_entity_poly.entity_id
_entity_poly.type
_entity_poly.pdbx_seq_one_letter_code
_entity_poly.pdbx_strand_id
1 'polypeptide(L)'
;MLLKFYYTENKKTKKLSHVVTTENKYRHIHFYLYNPFGVDFFKFSKKVLEENLPRDPSGEDIAVDIEGDKVIMYDIYFDGDEPDELLEMKKEDLIHILDRWIKFLEKPITDENYEEIFEMEDPVVKVLKDGKYVII
;
A
#
# COMPACT_ATOMS: atom_id res chain seq x y z
N MET A 1 -7.33 10.57 -3.25
CA MET A 1 -6.83 9.30 -3.82
C MET A 1 -7.95 8.29 -3.91
N LEU A 2 -8.18 7.74 -5.09
CA LEU A 2 -9.20 6.74 -5.35
C LEU A 2 -8.60 5.34 -5.34
N LEU A 3 -9.17 4.45 -4.55
CA LEU A 3 -8.75 3.06 -4.47
C LEU A 3 -9.88 2.15 -4.97
N LYS A 4 -9.50 1.13 -5.71
CA LYS A 4 -10.44 0.11 -6.20
C LYS A 4 -9.87 -1.27 -5.91
N PHE A 5 -10.65 -2.11 -5.23
CA PHE A 5 -10.36 -3.51 -4.98
C PHE A 5 -11.30 -4.36 -5.82
N TYR A 6 -10.78 -5.36 -6.51
CA TYR A 6 -11.57 -6.23 -7.35
C TYR A 6 -10.87 -7.56 -7.62
N TYR A 7 -11.54 -8.47 -8.31
CA TYR A 7 -10.96 -9.75 -8.69
C TYR A 7 -10.63 -9.77 -10.17
N THR A 8 -9.52 -10.43 -10.54
CA THR A 8 -9.22 -10.75 -11.94
C THR A 8 -9.05 -12.26 -12.07
N GLU A 9 -9.49 -12.80 -13.20
CA GLU A 9 -9.34 -14.22 -13.50
C GLU A 9 -8.10 -14.48 -14.33
N ASN A 10 -7.29 -15.45 -13.91
CA ASN A 10 -6.21 -15.97 -14.74
C ASN A 10 -6.86 -16.90 -15.76
N LYS A 11 -6.79 -16.56 -17.05
CA LYS A 11 -7.43 -17.31 -18.12
C LYS A 11 -6.96 -18.76 -18.24
N LYS A 12 -5.71 -19.05 -17.87
CA LYS A 12 -5.14 -20.39 -17.95
C LYS A 12 -5.56 -21.28 -16.78
N THR A 13 -5.47 -20.75 -15.56
CA THR A 13 -5.72 -21.53 -14.34
C THR A 13 -7.15 -21.41 -13.82
N LYS A 14 -7.92 -20.46 -14.33
CA LYS A 14 -9.28 -20.11 -13.87
C LYS A 14 -9.32 -19.65 -12.42
N LYS A 15 -8.18 -19.29 -11.84
CA LYS A 15 -8.10 -18.79 -10.48
C LYS A 15 -8.34 -17.28 -10.44
N LEU A 16 -9.04 -16.83 -9.41
CA LEU A 16 -9.26 -15.41 -9.16
C LEU A 16 -8.13 -14.86 -8.30
N SER A 17 -7.67 -13.66 -8.65
CA SER A 17 -6.67 -12.92 -7.88
C SER A 17 -7.28 -11.64 -7.35
N HIS A 18 -6.88 -11.26 -6.13
CA HIS A 18 -7.25 -9.97 -5.53
C HIS A 18 -6.37 -8.88 -6.12
N VAL A 19 -6.98 -7.80 -6.58
CA VAL A 19 -6.27 -6.70 -7.24
C VAL A 19 -6.67 -5.38 -6.62
N VAL A 20 -5.68 -4.49 -6.50
CA VAL A 20 -5.89 -3.10 -6.10
C VAL A 20 -5.39 -2.19 -7.21
N THR A 21 -6.14 -1.13 -7.49
CA THR A 21 -5.69 -0.07 -8.38
C THR A 21 -5.89 1.29 -7.73
N THR A 22 -5.03 2.21 -8.08
CA THR A 22 -5.10 3.62 -7.69
C THR A 22 -4.43 4.45 -8.78
N GLU A 23 -4.47 5.78 -8.68
CA GLU A 23 -3.78 6.66 -9.62
C GLU A 23 -2.27 6.38 -9.62
N ASN A 24 -1.65 6.43 -10.79
CA ASN A 24 -0.25 6.04 -10.96
C ASN A 24 0.73 6.77 -10.03
N LYS A 25 0.46 8.02 -9.69
CA LYS A 25 1.34 8.77 -8.77
C LYS A 25 1.36 8.22 -7.35
N TYR A 26 0.38 7.40 -6.98
CA TYR A 26 0.31 6.73 -5.67
C TYR A 26 0.68 5.25 -5.76
N ARG A 27 1.49 4.87 -6.74
CA ARG A 27 1.87 3.49 -7.02
C ARG A 27 2.52 2.76 -5.84
N HIS A 28 3.14 3.49 -4.91
CA HIS A 28 3.75 2.88 -3.72
C HIS A 28 2.72 2.10 -2.91
N ILE A 29 1.50 2.63 -2.80
CA ILE A 29 0.41 1.94 -2.10
C ILE A 29 0.00 0.68 -2.84
N HIS A 30 -0.13 0.77 -4.17
CA HIS A 30 -0.44 -0.39 -5.00
C HIS A 30 0.60 -1.50 -4.81
N PHE A 31 1.88 -1.19 -4.92
CA PHE A 31 2.94 -2.18 -4.79
C PHE A 31 3.07 -2.71 -3.36
N TYR A 32 2.78 -1.89 -2.36
CA TYR A 32 2.77 -2.35 -0.98
C TYR A 32 1.68 -3.39 -0.73
N LEU A 33 0.48 -3.13 -1.24
CA LEU A 33 -0.65 -4.05 -1.10
C LEU A 33 -0.51 -5.28 -2.01
N TYR A 34 0.26 -5.19 -3.07
CA TYR A 34 0.54 -6.30 -3.99
C TYR A 34 1.70 -7.14 -3.48
N ASN A 35 1.56 -7.67 -2.26
CA ASN A 35 2.63 -8.38 -1.56
C ASN A 35 2.36 -9.89 -1.58
N PRO A 36 3.35 -10.73 -1.95
CA PRO A 36 3.16 -12.17 -2.02
C PRO A 36 3.05 -12.86 -0.65
N PHE A 37 3.32 -12.15 0.44
CA PHE A 37 3.32 -12.76 1.79
C PHE A 37 1.93 -13.07 2.34
N GLY A 38 0.86 -12.60 1.70
CA GLY A 38 -0.50 -12.93 2.07
C GLY A 38 -1.08 -12.10 3.21
N VAL A 39 -2.27 -12.50 3.66
CA VAL A 39 -3.07 -11.73 4.62
C VAL A 39 -2.39 -11.56 5.98
N ASP A 40 -1.62 -12.54 6.42
CA ASP A 40 -0.95 -12.48 7.73
C ASP A 40 0.09 -11.36 7.80
N PHE A 41 0.75 -11.08 6.68
CA PHE A 41 1.66 -9.94 6.58
C PHE A 41 0.93 -8.62 6.82
N PHE A 42 -0.23 -8.44 6.20
CA PHE A 42 -1.00 -7.20 6.35
C PHE A 42 -1.57 -7.05 7.75
N LYS A 43 -1.97 -8.14 8.38
CA LYS A 43 -2.41 -8.14 9.79
C LYS A 43 -1.26 -7.73 10.72
N PHE A 44 -0.08 -8.26 10.47
CA PHE A 44 1.13 -7.90 11.21
C PHE A 44 1.46 -6.41 11.03
N SER A 45 1.49 -5.92 9.79
CA SER A 45 1.79 -4.52 9.49
C SER A 45 0.78 -3.57 10.15
N LYS A 46 -0.51 -3.90 10.07
CA LYS A 46 -1.56 -3.12 10.71
C LYS A 46 -1.35 -3.04 12.23
N LYS A 47 -1.02 -4.16 12.85
CA LYS A 47 -0.77 -4.22 14.29
C LYS A 47 0.46 -3.37 14.69
N VAL A 48 1.52 -3.44 13.90
CA VAL A 48 2.72 -2.60 14.13
C VAL A 48 2.36 -1.12 14.14
N LEU A 49 1.55 -0.70 13.17
CA LEU A 49 1.11 0.70 13.06
C LEU A 49 0.18 1.10 14.20
N GLU A 50 -0.80 0.26 14.53
CA GLU A 50 -1.79 0.57 15.58
C GLU A 50 -1.18 0.61 16.98
N GLU A 51 -0.26 -0.31 17.29
CA GLU A 51 0.28 -0.48 18.63
C GLU A 51 1.69 0.09 18.79
N ASN A 52 2.21 0.77 17.73
CA ASN A 52 3.56 1.34 17.73
C ASN A 52 4.63 0.32 18.15
N LEU A 53 4.54 -0.88 17.60
CA LEU A 53 5.50 -1.94 17.92
C LEU A 53 6.88 -1.63 17.32
N PRO A 54 7.98 -2.03 17.99
CA PRO A 54 9.34 -1.84 17.48
C PRO A 54 9.67 -2.86 16.40
N ARG A 55 8.86 -2.92 15.35
CA ARG A 55 8.99 -3.85 14.23
C ARG A 55 8.85 -3.08 12.93
N ASP A 56 9.39 -3.63 11.86
CA ASP A 56 9.36 -3.04 10.53
C ASP A 56 8.12 -3.51 9.76
N PRO A 57 7.19 -2.61 9.39
CA PRO A 57 6.02 -2.96 8.59
C PRO A 57 6.26 -2.94 7.09
N SER A 58 7.51 -2.81 6.64
CA SER A 58 7.86 -2.74 5.21
C SER A 58 7.51 -4.03 4.47
N GLY A 59 7.10 -3.88 3.21
CA GLY A 59 6.84 -5.00 2.32
C GLY A 59 8.09 -5.50 1.62
N GLU A 60 7.91 -6.31 0.57
CA GLU A 60 9.01 -6.85 -0.21
C GLU A 60 9.71 -5.77 -1.05
N ASP A 61 8.91 -4.91 -1.68
CA ASP A 61 9.42 -3.88 -2.60
C ASP A 61 9.31 -2.46 -2.06
N ILE A 62 8.44 -2.24 -1.09
CA ILE A 62 8.12 -0.92 -0.55
C ILE A 62 8.47 -0.85 0.93
N ALA A 63 9.34 0.08 1.27
CA ALA A 63 9.64 0.41 2.66
C ALA A 63 8.54 1.31 3.23
N VAL A 64 8.26 1.13 4.50
CA VAL A 64 7.34 1.97 5.28
C VAL A 64 8.06 2.44 6.52
N ASP A 65 8.42 3.71 6.56
CA ASP A 65 9.02 4.35 7.73
C ASP A 65 7.94 5.09 8.51
N ILE A 66 7.94 4.94 9.82
CA ILE A 66 6.97 5.59 10.70
C ILE A 66 7.61 6.83 11.32
N GLU A 67 6.99 7.99 11.10
CA GLU A 67 7.41 9.26 11.71
C GLU A 67 6.23 9.90 12.43
N GLY A 68 6.10 9.62 13.73
CA GLY A 68 4.97 10.12 14.52
C GLY A 68 3.63 9.65 13.96
N ASP A 69 2.80 10.61 13.53
CA ASP A 69 1.46 10.33 13.01
C ASP A 69 1.42 10.10 11.51
N LYS A 70 2.58 10.05 10.85
CA LYS A 70 2.65 9.82 9.41
C LYS A 70 3.55 8.65 9.08
N VAL A 71 3.39 8.12 7.87
CA VAL A 71 4.24 7.10 7.28
C VAL A 71 4.83 7.64 5.99
N ILE A 72 6.06 7.20 5.71
CA ILE A 72 6.77 7.54 4.48
C ILE A 72 7.04 6.23 3.76
N MET A 73 6.59 6.15 2.51
CA MET A 73 6.74 4.96 1.67
C MET A 73 7.69 5.27 0.51
N TYR A 74 8.56 4.32 0.20
CA TYR A 74 9.49 4.44 -0.92
C TYR A 74 9.92 3.05 -1.41
N ASP A 75 10.42 2.99 -2.64
CA ASP A 75 10.96 1.76 -3.20
C ASP A 75 12.23 1.35 -2.42
N ILE A 76 12.30 0.11 -1.98
CA ILE A 76 13.46 -0.40 -1.24
C ILE A 76 14.71 -0.39 -2.13
N TYR A 77 14.53 -0.71 -3.41
CA TYR A 77 15.61 -0.78 -4.38
C TYR A 77 15.71 0.54 -5.13
N PHE A 78 16.66 1.37 -4.76
CA PHE A 78 16.92 2.65 -5.41
C PHE A 78 18.42 2.82 -5.64
N ASP A 79 18.77 3.58 -6.67
CA ASP A 79 20.15 3.94 -6.97
C ASP A 79 20.52 5.20 -6.18
N GLY A 80 21.80 5.32 -5.79
CA GLY A 80 22.27 6.48 -5.02
C GLY A 80 22.05 6.34 -3.52
N ASP A 81 22.16 7.46 -2.81
CA ASP A 81 22.14 7.49 -1.35
C ASP A 81 20.73 7.61 -0.76
N GLU A 82 19.77 8.07 -1.56
CA GLU A 82 18.40 8.33 -1.13
C GLU A 82 17.41 7.92 -2.21
N PRO A 83 16.18 7.51 -1.82
CA PRO A 83 15.13 7.23 -2.79
C PRO A 83 14.81 8.44 -3.67
N ASP A 84 14.52 8.20 -4.96
CA ASP A 84 14.15 9.27 -5.90
C ASP A 84 12.79 9.87 -5.61
N GLU A 85 11.90 9.10 -5.01
CA GLU A 85 10.53 9.49 -4.78
C GLU A 85 10.02 8.95 -3.44
N LEU A 86 9.28 9.80 -2.73
CA LEU A 86 8.64 9.45 -1.45
C LEU A 86 7.15 9.70 -1.54
N LEU A 87 6.37 8.83 -0.87
CA LEU A 87 4.95 9.06 -0.65
C LEU A 87 4.73 9.20 0.85
N GLU A 88 4.14 10.32 1.28
CA GLU A 88 3.82 10.57 2.67
C GLU A 88 2.31 10.56 2.87
N MET A 89 1.84 9.88 3.91
CA MET A 89 0.43 9.88 4.26
C MET A 89 0.25 9.76 5.78
N LYS A 90 -0.96 10.03 6.25
CA LYS A 90 -1.28 9.84 7.66
C LYS A 90 -1.21 8.35 7.99
N LYS A 91 -0.64 8.04 9.15
CA LYS A 91 -0.58 6.65 9.64
C LYS A 91 -1.98 6.05 9.77
N GLU A 92 -2.94 6.81 10.28
CA GLU A 92 -4.33 6.35 10.40
C GLU A 92 -4.97 5.99 9.06
N ASP A 93 -4.59 6.68 7.98
CA ASP A 93 -5.10 6.39 6.65
C ASP A 93 -4.55 5.07 6.13
N LEU A 94 -3.27 4.79 6.35
CA LEU A 94 -2.69 3.51 5.98
C LEU A 94 -3.32 2.37 6.78
N ILE A 95 -3.56 2.58 8.07
CA ILE A 95 -4.26 1.60 8.92
C ILE A 95 -5.65 1.30 8.34
N HIS A 96 -6.38 2.33 7.94
CA HIS A 96 -7.71 2.17 7.34
C HIS A 96 -7.66 1.38 6.03
N ILE A 97 -6.70 1.69 5.16
CA ILE A 97 -6.50 0.97 3.89
C ILE A 97 -6.18 -0.51 4.17
N LEU A 98 -5.28 -0.77 5.12
CA LEU A 98 -4.92 -2.13 5.50
C LEU A 98 -6.12 -2.90 6.06
N ASP A 99 -6.94 -2.27 6.90
CA ASP A 99 -8.13 -2.89 7.44
C ASP A 99 -9.11 -3.31 6.33
N ARG A 100 -9.35 -2.43 5.38
CA ARG A 100 -10.22 -2.72 4.23
C ARG A 100 -9.64 -3.80 3.33
N TRP A 101 -8.33 -3.75 3.08
CA TRP A 101 -7.65 -4.74 2.24
C TRP A 101 -7.69 -6.13 2.87
N ILE A 102 -7.44 -6.23 4.19
CA ILE A 102 -7.52 -7.49 4.94
C ILE A 102 -8.94 -8.07 4.84
N LYS A 103 -9.96 -7.26 5.04
CA LYS A 103 -11.36 -7.70 4.94
C LYS A 103 -11.69 -8.19 3.54
N PHE A 104 -11.19 -7.51 2.52
CA PHE A 104 -11.38 -7.92 1.14
C PHE A 104 -10.67 -9.27 0.85
N LEU A 105 -9.44 -9.45 1.34
CA LEU A 105 -8.71 -10.71 1.17
C LEU A 105 -9.39 -11.88 1.87
N GLU A 106 -10.00 -11.65 3.01
CA GLU A 106 -10.66 -12.68 3.80
C GLU A 106 -12.12 -12.92 3.41
N LYS A 107 -12.70 -12.04 2.61
CA LYS A 107 -14.08 -12.14 2.17
C LYS A 107 -14.26 -13.37 1.28
N PRO A 108 -15.27 -14.22 1.55
CA PRO A 108 -15.61 -15.31 0.65
C PRO A 108 -15.96 -14.78 -0.75
N ILE A 109 -15.46 -15.43 -1.78
CA ILE A 109 -15.74 -15.03 -3.17
C ILE A 109 -17.07 -15.63 -3.57
N THR A 110 -18.13 -14.84 -3.52
CA THR A 110 -19.49 -15.23 -3.91
C THR A 110 -19.93 -14.56 -5.22
N ASP A 111 -19.25 -13.49 -5.62
CA ASP A 111 -19.50 -12.74 -6.83
C ASP A 111 -18.15 -12.32 -7.42
N GLU A 112 -17.78 -12.91 -8.55
CA GLU A 112 -16.50 -12.62 -9.22
C GLU A 112 -16.44 -11.20 -9.79
N ASN A 113 -17.59 -10.54 -9.93
CA ASN A 113 -17.68 -9.15 -10.41
C ASN A 113 -17.74 -8.13 -9.27
N TYR A 114 -17.60 -8.59 -8.02
CA TYR A 114 -17.58 -7.69 -6.87
C TYR A 114 -16.42 -6.72 -6.99
N GLU A 115 -16.71 -5.46 -6.69
CA GLU A 115 -15.69 -4.43 -6.59
C GLU A 115 -16.01 -3.49 -5.44
N GLU A 116 -14.97 -2.88 -4.90
CA GLU A 116 -15.05 -1.96 -3.78
C GLU A 116 -14.26 -0.71 -4.16
N ILE A 117 -14.94 0.43 -4.19
CA ILE A 117 -14.33 1.71 -4.60
C ILE A 117 -14.50 2.68 -3.43
N PHE A 118 -13.41 3.32 -3.02
CA PHE A 118 -13.47 4.33 -1.96
C PHE A 118 -12.40 5.40 -2.15
N GLU A 119 -12.66 6.57 -1.59
CA GLU A 119 -11.72 7.69 -1.62
C GLU A 119 -11.05 7.89 -0.26
N MET A 120 -9.78 8.27 -0.31
CA MET A 120 -8.99 8.66 0.85
C MET A 120 -8.41 10.06 0.56
N GLU A 121 -8.00 10.76 1.61
CA GLU A 121 -7.23 11.99 1.48
C GLU A 121 -6.02 11.73 0.60
N ASP A 122 -5.69 12.68 -0.28
CA ASP A 122 -4.54 12.53 -1.17
C ASP A 122 -3.22 12.50 -0.38
N PRO A 123 -2.41 11.44 -0.56
CA PRO A 123 -1.05 11.45 -0.04
C PRO A 123 -0.22 12.55 -0.70
N VAL A 124 0.87 12.94 -0.04
CA VAL A 124 1.84 13.87 -0.60
C VAL A 124 2.94 13.06 -1.26
N VAL A 125 3.21 13.35 -2.54
CA VAL A 125 4.30 12.74 -3.28
C VAL A 125 5.41 13.74 -3.44
N LYS A 126 6.64 13.34 -3.12
CA LYS A 126 7.84 14.17 -3.21
C LYS A 126 8.86 13.52 -4.13
N VAL A 127 9.55 14.35 -4.90
CA VAL A 127 10.61 13.90 -5.82
C VAL A 127 11.92 14.56 -5.41
N LEU A 128 13.00 13.79 -5.45
CA LEU A 128 14.34 14.29 -5.15
C LEU A 128 14.87 15.11 -6.33
N LYS A 129 15.14 16.39 -6.08
CA LYS A 129 15.74 17.32 -7.05
C LYS A 129 16.85 18.10 -6.38
N ASP A 130 18.06 18.05 -6.96
CA ASP A 130 19.21 18.79 -6.46
C ASP A 130 19.45 18.58 -4.95
N GLY A 131 19.32 17.33 -4.50
CA GLY A 131 19.53 16.94 -3.11
C GLY A 131 18.40 17.28 -2.15
N LYS A 132 17.26 17.75 -2.66
CA LYS A 132 16.09 18.09 -1.84
C LYS A 132 14.81 17.45 -2.38
N TYR A 133 13.93 17.03 -1.46
CA TYR A 133 12.60 16.54 -1.84
C TYR A 133 11.65 17.71 -2.05
N VAL A 134 11.00 17.73 -3.21
CA VAL A 134 10.00 18.73 -3.57
C VAL A 134 8.66 18.05 -3.85
N ILE A 135 7.57 18.70 -3.44
CA ILE A 135 6.22 18.20 -3.67
C ILE A 135 5.86 18.33 -5.15
N ILE A 136 5.27 17.28 -5.69
CA ILE A 136 4.78 17.27 -7.08
C ILE A 136 3.26 17.19 -7.13
#